data_d4ef4623199c5d4e9047d243c6cb3f10
#
_entry.id   d4ef4623199c5d4e9047d243c6cb3f10
#
_cell.length_a   1.000
_cell.length_b   1.000
_cell.length_c   1.000
_cell.angle_alpha   90.00
_cell.angle_beta   90.00
_cell.angle_gamma   90.00
#
_symmetry.space_group_name_H-M   'P 1'
#
loop_
_entity.id
_entity.type
_entity.pdbx_description
1 polymer ?
#
loop_
_entity_poly.entity_id
_entity_poly.type
_entity_poly.pdbx_seq_one_letter_code
_entity_poly.pdbx_strand_id
1 'polypeptide(L)'
;MQLRIARLSPTVPFPSYATPGAAAFDLAAAADVDVPAHGIALIPTGLVVEVPPGHFLAVFARSSTPLKRGLMVANGVGVVDSDYCGPDDEVKVQVINVTDRVVRVAAGDRVAQAMVLAAPRLELHEQPLGSRASRGGFGSTGR
;
A
#
# COMPACT_ATOMS: atom_id res chain seq x y z
N MET A 1 11.68 10.47 -14.19
CA MET A 1 10.26 10.05 -14.21
C MET A 1 9.48 10.95 -13.27
N GLN A 2 8.26 11.35 -13.61
CA GLN A 2 7.40 12.16 -12.76
C GLN A 2 6.16 11.35 -12.39
N LEU A 3 5.74 11.44 -11.12
CA LEU A 3 4.48 10.89 -10.63
C LEU A 3 3.49 12.05 -10.48
N ARG A 4 2.32 11.94 -11.13
CA ARG A 4 1.27 12.95 -11.03
C ARG A 4 0.35 12.58 -9.88
N ILE A 5 0.09 13.53 -8.99
CA ILE A 5 -0.75 13.34 -7.82
C ILE A 5 -1.74 14.49 -7.74
N ALA A 6 -3.03 14.15 -7.70
CA ALA A 6 -4.10 15.10 -7.40
C ALA A 6 -4.53 14.98 -5.94
N ARG A 7 -4.84 16.10 -5.30
CA ARG A 7 -5.45 16.15 -3.97
C ARG A 7 -6.95 16.42 -4.11
N LEU A 8 -7.77 15.62 -3.44
CA LEU A 8 -9.23 15.81 -3.43
C LEU A 8 -9.65 17.04 -2.64
N SER A 9 -8.78 17.56 -1.76
CA SER A 9 -8.98 18.81 -1.03
C SER A 9 -7.65 19.51 -0.81
N PRO A 10 -7.61 20.86 -0.78
CA PRO A 10 -6.38 21.60 -0.49
C PRO A 10 -5.82 21.34 0.92
N THR A 11 -6.62 20.86 1.85
CA THR A 11 -6.20 20.50 3.21
C THR A 11 -5.51 19.15 3.32
N VAL A 12 -5.61 18.30 2.29
CA VAL A 12 -4.92 16.99 2.25
C VAL A 12 -3.41 17.20 2.21
N PRO A 13 -2.63 16.54 3.09
CA PRO A 13 -1.19 16.60 3.05
C PRO A 13 -0.64 16.10 1.71
N PHE A 14 0.25 16.88 1.08
CA PHE A 14 0.94 16.39 -0.11
C PHE A 14 2.06 15.43 0.30
N PRO A 15 2.18 14.25 -0.33
CA PRO A 15 3.18 13.27 0.04
C PRO A 15 4.60 13.78 -0.21
N SER A 16 5.53 13.39 0.65
CA SER A 16 6.93 13.78 0.54
C SER A 16 7.86 12.66 1.02
N TYR A 17 9.07 12.66 0.50
CA TYR A 17 10.14 11.81 1.01
C TYR A 17 10.67 12.38 2.32
N ALA A 18 10.76 11.56 3.36
CA ALA A 18 11.20 12.01 4.68
C ALA A 18 12.68 12.42 4.71
N THR A 19 13.52 11.81 3.86
CA THR A 19 14.95 12.10 3.73
C THR A 19 15.39 12.00 2.27
N PRO A 20 16.53 12.59 1.87
CA PRO A 20 17.05 12.47 0.51
C PRO A 20 17.32 11.02 0.06
N GLY A 21 17.55 10.10 1.00
CA GLY A 21 17.80 8.67 0.73
C GLY A 21 16.56 7.79 0.92
N ALA A 22 15.38 8.36 1.21
CA ALA A 22 14.18 7.56 1.39
C ALA A 22 13.75 6.90 0.08
N ALA A 23 13.50 5.60 0.11
CA ALA A 23 13.02 4.83 -1.05
C ALA A 23 11.52 5.04 -1.30
N ALA A 24 10.76 5.38 -0.26
CA ALA A 24 9.32 5.56 -0.30
C ALA A 24 8.93 6.93 0.25
N PHE A 25 7.82 7.47 -0.22
CA PHE A 25 7.19 8.66 0.34
C PHE A 25 6.07 8.26 1.30
N ASP A 26 5.84 9.08 2.32
CA ASP A 26 4.79 8.82 3.31
C ASP A 26 3.38 9.12 2.76
N LEU A 27 2.42 8.29 3.16
CA LEU A 27 0.99 8.52 2.99
C LEU A 27 0.36 8.87 4.33
N ALA A 28 -0.33 10.00 4.39
CA ALA A 28 -1.03 10.47 5.57
C ALA A 28 -2.54 10.25 5.45
N ALA A 29 -3.20 10.08 6.58
CA ALA A 29 -4.66 10.04 6.66
C ALA A 29 -5.26 11.42 6.30
N ALA A 30 -6.28 11.44 5.46
CA ALA A 30 -7.01 12.66 5.10
C ALA A 30 -8.11 13.00 6.11
N ALA A 31 -8.53 12.04 6.93
CA ALA A 31 -9.58 12.19 7.92
C ALA A 31 -9.31 11.32 9.16
N ASP A 32 -9.98 11.63 10.25
CA ASP A 32 -9.98 10.80 11.45
C ASP A 32 -10.68 9.47 11.16
N VAL A 33 -10.07 8.35 11.58
CA VAL A 33 -10.63 7.00 11.47
C VAL A 33 -10.38 6.23 12.75
N ASP A 34 -11.43 5.66 13.33
CA ASP A 34 -11.31 4.70 14.42
C ASP A 34 -11.25 3.27 13.84
N VAL A 35 -10.15 2.57 14.09
CA VAL A 35 -9.96 1.19 13.64
C VAL A 35 -10.35 0.27 14.80
N PRO A 36 -11.44 -0.53 14.67
CA PRO A 36 -11.88 -1.41 15.73
C PRO A 36 -10.81 -2.42 16.15
N ALA A 37 -10.86 -2.89 17.40
CA ALA A 37 -10.03 -3.99 17.87
C ALA A 37 -10.20 -5.21 16.93
N HIS A 38 -9.10 -5.79 16.47
CA HIS A 38 -9.06 -6.91 15.53
C HIS A 38 -9.82 -6.68 14.21
N GLY A 39 -10.19 -5.41 13.93
CA GLY A 39 -10.97 -5.02 12.77
C GLY A 39 -10.11 -4.48 11.62
N ILE A 40 -10.74 -4.39 10.46
CA ILE A 40 -10.16 -3.79 9.25
C ILE A 40 -10.87 -2.44 8.99
N ALA A 41 -10.09 -1.45 8.57
CA ALA A 41 -10.61 -0.16 8.14
C ALA A 41 -9.86 0.32 6.89
N LEU A 42 -10.52 1.16 6.09
CA LEU A 42 -9.93 1.90 4.99
C LEU A 42 -9.61 3.31 5.47
N ILE A 43 -8.33 3.67 5.46
CA ILE A 43 -7.87 5.02 5.79
C ILE A 43 -7.80 5.84 4.50
N PRO A 44 -8.62 6.88 4.34
CA PRO A 44 -8.57 7.74 3.17
C PRO A 44 -7.28 8.54 3.17
N THR A 45 -6.65 8.69 2.01
CA THR A 45 -5.47 9.56 1.84
C THR A 45 -5.80 10.88 1.20
N GLY A 46 -6.98 11.01 0.60
CA GLY A 46 -7.39 12.18 -0.18
C GLY A 46 -6.58 12.39 -1.46
N LEU A 47 -5.90 11.35 -1.94
CA LEU A 47 -5.01 11.41 -3.10
C LEU A 47 -5.52 10.52 -4.23
N VAL A 48 -5.46 11.04 -5.44
CA VAL A 48 -5.55 10.27 -6.70
C VAL A 48 -4.16 10.27 -7.33
N VAL A 49 -3.64 9.10 -7.69
CA VAL A 49 -2.28 8.95 -8.18
C VAL A 49 -2.27 8.37 -9.60
N GLU A 50 -1.82 9.16 -10.57
CA GLU A 50 -1.64 8.71 -11.95
C GLU A 50 -0.27 8.04 -12.09
N VAL A 51 -0.26 6.71 -12.00
CA VAL A 51 0.96 5.90 -12.10
C VAL A 51 1.35 5.75 -13.58
N PRO A 52 2.63 5.94 -13.95
CA PRO A 52 3.07 5.76 -15.33
C PRO A 52 2.81 4.34 -15.86
N PRO A 53 2.47 4.15 -17.15
CA PRO A 53 2.33 2.84 -17.76
C PRO A 53 3.53 1.91 -17.50
N GLY A 54 3.26 0.61 -17.32
CA GLY A 54 4.29 -0.37 -16.99
C GLY A 54 4.80 -0.33 -15.55
N HIS A 55 4.11 0.42 -14.70
CA HIS A 55 4.40 0.53 -13.26
C HIS A 55 3.11 0.40 -12.45
N PHE A 56 3.26 0.21 -11.15
CA PHE A 56 2.19 0.28 -10.17
C PHE A 56 2.67 1.04 -8.92
N LEU A 57 1.74 1.59 -8.16
CA LEU A 57 2.04 2.15 -6.84
C LEU A 57 1.91 1.03 -5.81
N ALA A 58 3.03 0.70 -5.16
CA ALA A 58 3.06 -0.24 -4.06
C ALA A 58 2.91 0.50 -2.72
N VAL A 59 1.95 0.10 -1.91
CA VAL A 59 1.66 0.67 -0.59
C VAL A 59 2.07 -0.30 0.50
N PHE A 60 2.93 0.16 1.40
CA PHE A 60 3.53 -0.64 2.47
C PHE A 60 3.24 -0.05 3.85
N ALA A 61 3.29 -0.89 4.88
CA ALA A 61 3.38 -0.39 6.24
C ALA A 61 4.70 0.38 6.45
N ARG A 62 4.67 1.42 7.27
CA ARG A 62 5.89 2.04 7.78
C ARG A 62 6.47 1.16 8.89
N SER A 63 7.79 1.15 9.05
CA SER A 63 8.48 0.34 10.04
C SER A 63 7.93 0.49 11.47
N SER A 64 7.49 1.69 11.83
CA SER A 64 6.97 2.00 13.17
C SER A 64 5.47 1.72 13.35
N THR A 65 4.70 1.54 12.27
CA THR A 65 3.24 1.43 12.35
C THR A 65 2.79 0.19 13.12
N PRO A 66 3.31 -1.03 12.88
CA PRO A 66 2.96 -2.19 13.70
C PRO A 66 3.40 -2.06 15.15
N LEU A 67 4.64 -1.63 15.38
CA LEU A 67 5.22 -1.55 16.73
C LEU A 67 4.56 -0.49 17.63
N LYS A 68 4.30 0.70 17.07
CA LYS A 68 3.81 1.83 17.88
C LYS A 68 2.29 1.94 17.91
N ARG A 69 1.61 1.47 16.86
CA ARG A 69 0.15 1.62 16.72
C ARG A 69 -0.61 0.29 16.70
N GLY A 70 0.07 -0.84 16.49
CA GLY A 70 -0.58 -2.12 16.32
C GLY A 70 -1.42 -2.19 15.04
N LEU A 71 -1.08 -1.40 14.01
CA LEU A 71 -1.73 -1.43 12.71
C LEU A 71 -0.82 -2.04 11.67
N MET A 72 -1.36 -2.90 10.82
CA MET A 72 -0.67 -3.47 9.67
C MET A 72 -1.46 -3.14 8.39
N VAL A 73 -0.78 -3.10 7.24
CA VAL A 73 -1.47 -3.08 5.94
C VAL A 73 -2.11 -4.45 5.75
N ALA A 74 -3.45 -4.49 5.71
CA ALA A 74 -4.22 -5.73 5.84
C ALA A 74 -4.04 -6.68 4.65
N ASN A 75 -3.79 -6.16 3.47
CA ASN A 75 -3.51 -6.92 2.24
C ASN A 75 -2.01 -7.17 2.00
N GLY A 76 -1.16 -6.93 3.01
CA GLY A 76 0.29 -7.08 2.93
C GLY A 76 0.95 -5.96 2.15
N VAL A 77 0.76 -5.92 0.84
CA VAL A 77 1.15 -4.83 -0.06
C VAL A 77 -0.07 -4.37 -0.83
N GLY A 78 -0.40 -3.09 -0.71
CA GLY A 78 -1.41 -2.46 -1.56
C GLY A 78 -0.86 -2.32 -2.98
N VAL A 79 -1.63 -2.76 -3.97
CA VAL A 79 -1.30 -2.62 -5.39
C VAL A 79 -2.29 -1.64 -6.00
N VAL A 80 -1.79 -0.51 -6.50
CA VAL A 80 -2.60 0.48 -7.21
C VAL A 80 -2.17 0.49 -8.67
N ASP A 81 -3.09 0.11 -9.53
CA ASP A 81 -2.87 -0.04 -10.96
C ASP A 81 -2.72 1.32 -11.65
N SER A 82 -2.08 1.35 -12.83
CA SER A 82 -1.85 2.57 -13.59
C SER A 82 -3.12 3.19 -14.19
N ASP A 83 -4.20 2.41 -14.31
CA ASP A 83 -5.51 2.86 -14.77
C ASP A 83 -6.48 3.22 -13.63
N TYR A 84 -6.05 3.10 -12.35
CA TYR A 84 -6.80 3.55 -11.18
C TYR A 84 -6.46 5.03 -10.89
N CYS A 85 -6.96 5.94 -11.72
CA CYS A 85 -6.64 7.37 -11.63
C CYS A 85 -7.77 8.29 -12.09
N GLY A 86 -9.01 7.81 -12.08
CA GLY A 86 -10.20 8.62 -12.30
C GLY A 86 -10.51 9.56 -11.12
N PRO A 87 -11.50 10.44 -11.25
CA PRO A 87 -11.81 11.45 -10.23
C PRO A 87 -12.26 10.86 -8.89
N ASP A 88 -12.78 9.63 -8.89
CA ASP A 88 -13.26 8.93 -7.69
C ASP A 88 -12.28 7.83 -7.21
N ASP A 89 -11.12 7.68 -7.88
CA ASP A 89 -10.15 6.64 -7.62
C ASP A 89 -9.14 7.07 -6.52
N GLU A 90 -9.68 7.36 -5.36
CA GLU A 90 -8.88 7.71 -4.19
C GLU A 90 -8.05 6.52 -3.70
N VAL A 91 -6.75 6.72 -3.52
CA VAL A 91 -5.88 5.77 -2.85
C VAL A 91 -6.27 5.68 -1.36
N LYS A 92 -6.70 4.52 -0.91
CA LYS A 92 -7.01 4.23 0.49
C LYS A 92 -6.07 3.17 1.04
N VAL A 93 -5.63 3.36 2.28
CA VAL A 93 -4.79 2.37 2.96
C VAL A 93 -5.69 1.43 3.75
N GLN A 94 -5.73 0.17 3.36
CA GLN A 94 -6.44 -0.87 4.11
C GLN A 94 -5.57 -1.32 5.28
N VAL A 95 -6.05 -1.12 6.50
CA VAL A 95 -5.32 -1.51 7.71
C VAL A 95 -6.12 -2.52 8.54
N ILE A 96 -5.40 -3.40 9.21
CA ILE A 96 -5.91 -4.26 10.27
C ILE A 96 -5.32 -3.83 11.61
N ASN A 97 -6.15 -3.74 12.63
CA ASN A 97 -5.75 -3.51 14.01
C ASN A 97 -5.52 -4.86 14.70
N VAL A 98 -4.28 -5.12 15.11
CA VAL A 98 -3.91 -6.38 15.79
C VAL A 98 -3.95 -6.27 17.32
N THR A 99 -4.55 -5.20 17.85
CA THR A 99 -4.66 -4.97 19.30
C THR A 99 -6.07 -5.20 19.81
N ASP A 100 -6.22 -5.34 21.12
CA ASP A 100 -7.50 -5.54 21.83
C ASP A 100 -8.28 -4.25 22.09
N ARG A 101 -7.87 -3.13 21.52
CA ARG A 101 -8.49 -1.80 21.70
C ARG A 101 -8.68 -1.10 20.36
N VAL A 102 -9.61 -0.16 20.33
CA VAL A 102 -9.76 0.76 19.19
C VAL A 102 -8.48 1.57 19.04
N VAL A 103 -7.97 1.66 17.82
CA VAL A 103 -6.85 2.53 17.47
C VAL A 103 -7.36 3.70 16.64
N ARG A 104 -7.24 4.91 17.21
CA ARG A 104 -7.57 6.13 16.50
C ARG A 104 -6.43 6.58 15.61
N VAL A 105 -6.73 6.81 14.34
CA VAL A 105 -5.88 7.47 13.34
C VAL A 105 -6.45 8.88 13.16
N ALA A 106 -5.65 9.90 13.42
CA ALA A 106 -6.05 11.29 13.22
C ALA A 106 -5.69 11.76 11.79
N ALA A 107 -6.44 12.71 11.27
CA ALA A 107 -6.07 13.39 10.03
C ALA A 107 -4.63 13.95 10.12
N GLY A 108 -3.84 13.75 9.07
CA GLY A 108 -2.41 14.09 9.05
C GLY A 108 -1.46 13.03 9.59
N ASP A 109 -1.97 11.99 10.26
CA ASP A 109 -1.14 10.87 10.71
C ASP A 109 -0.55 10.10 9.52
N ARG A 110 0.77 9.89 9.51
CA ARG A 110 1.43 9.06 8.51
C ARG A 110 1.16 7.58 8.82
N VAL A 111 0.38 6.92 7.98
CA VAL A 111 -0.15 5.55 8.23
C VAL A 111 0.53 4.50 7.37
N ALA A 112 1.04 4.89 6.22
CA ALA A 112 1.71 4.01 5.26
C ALA A 112 2.83 4.75 4.54
N GLN A 113 3.55 4.03 3.70
CA GLN A 113 4.51 4.59 2.75
C GLN A 113 4.29 3.94 1.39
N ALA A 114 4.63 4.65 0.32
CA ALA A 114 4.43 4.16 -1.03
C ALA A 114 5.64 4.43 -1.92
N MET A 115 5.82 3.57 -2.92
CA MET A 115 6.81 3.74 -3.98
C MET A 115 6.26 3.23 -5.30
N VAL A 116 6.75 3.76 -6.42
CA VAL A 116 6.42 3.28 -7.76
C VAL A 116 7.40 2.18 -8.15
N LEU A 117 6.86 1.03 -8.54
CA LEU A 117 7.63 -0.14 -8.97
C LEU A 117 7.26 -0.51 -10.39
N ALA A 118 8.25 -1.06 -11.14
CA ALA A 118 8.00 -1.58 -12.47
C ALA A 118 7.13 -2.85 -12.42
N ALA A 119 6.15 -2.93 -13.32
CA ALA A 119 5.27 -4.08 -13.48
C ALA A 119 5.21 -4.47 -14.97
N PRO A 120 6.18 -5.25 -15.45
CA PRO A 120 6.15 -5.73 -16.82
C PRO A 120 4.93 -6.63 -17.02
N ARG A 121 4.09 -6.28 -17.99
CA ARG A 121 2.92 -7.09 -18.34
C ARG A 121 3.35 -8.25 -19.21
N LEU A 122 3.08 -9.46 -18.74
CA LEU A 122 3.40 -10.69 -19.46
C LEU A 122 2.16 -11.21 -20.19
N GLU A 123 2.38 -11.84 -21.33
CA GLU A 123 1.35 -12.63 -21.99
C GLU A 123 1.24 -13.97 -21.28
N LEU A 124 0.02 -14.31 -20.83
CA LEU A 124 -0.23 -15.55 -20.11
C LEU A 124 -0.63 -16.64 -21.10
N HIS A 125 0.19 -17.70 -21.16
CA HIS A 125 -0.07 -18.88 -21.99
C HIS A 125 -0.32 -20.09 -21.12
N GLU A 126 -1.47 -20.73 -21.31
CA GLU A 126 -1.73 -22.05 -20.75
C GLU A 126 -0.90 -23.12 -21.49
N GLN A 127 -0.25 -23.98 -20.73
CA GLN A 127 0.47 -25.13 -21.27
C GLN A 127 0.31 -26.34 -20.38
N PRO A 128 0.40 -27.58 -20.93
CA PRO A 128 0.40 -28.80 -20.14
C PRO A 128 1.54 -28.83 -19.13
N LEU A 129 1.35 -29.56 -18.03
CA LEU A 129 2.41 -29.79 -17.07
C LEU A 129 3.63 -30.44 -17.74
N GLY A 130 4.79 -29.83 -17.50
CA GLY A 130 6.05 -30.38 -18.01
C GLY A 130 6.49 -31.64 -17.25
N SER A 131 7.43 -32.37 -17.82
CA SER A 131 8.02 -33.60 -17.24
C SER A 131 9.13 -33.34 -16.21
N ARG A 132 9.38 -32.07 -15.83
CA ARG A 132 10.42 -31.72 -14.86
C ARG A 132 10.07 -32.26 -13.47
N ALA A 133 11.07 -32.81 -12.78
CA ALA A 133 10.90 -33.24 -11.40
C ALA A 133 10.51 -32.05 -10.49
N SER A 134 9.61 -32.28 -9.54
CA SER A 134 9.25 -31.30 -8.55
C SER A 134 10.42 -30.99 -7.62
N ARG A 135 10.68 -29.72 -7.38
CA ARG A 135 11.71 -29.27 -6.42
C ARG A 135 11.29 -29.46 -4.95
N GLY A 136 10.00 -29.64 -4.70
CA GLY A 136 9.43 -29.56 -3.36
C GLY A 136 9.23 -28.09 -2.90
N GLY A 137 8.83 -27.92 -1.66
CA GLY A 137 8.59 -26.61 -1.04
C GLY A 137 8.17 -26.78 0.42
N PHE A 138 7.76 -25.70 1.10
CA PHE A 138 7.25 -25.71 2.48
C PHE A 138 8.15 -26.45 3.48
N GLY A 139 9.48 -26.25 3.40
CA GLY A 139 10.45 -26.89 4.27
C GLY A 139 10.96 -28.25 3.77
N SER A 140 10.66 -28.67 2.52
CA SER A 140 11.15 -29.94 1.94
C SER A 140 12.69 -30.02 1.82
N THR A 141 13.41 -28.89 1.92
CA THR A 141 14.88 -28.81 1.88
C THR A 141 15.54 -28.95 3.26
N GLY A 142 14.76 -29.28 4.30
CA GLY A 142 15.24 -29.45 5.67
C GLY A 142 15.36 -28.15 6.47
N ARG A 143 15.70 -28.27 7.74
CA ARG A 143 16.05 -27.18 8.66
C ARG A 143 17.56 -26.99 8.67
#